data_a2028109e4845e977e461247a22a642f
#
_entry.id   a2028109e4845e977e461247a22a642f
#
_cell.length_a   1.000
_cell.length_b   1.000
_cell.length_c   1.000
_cell.angle_alpha   90.00
_cell.angle_beta   90.00
_cell.angle_gamma   90.00
#
_symmetry.space_group_name_H-M   'P 1'
#
loop_
_entity.id
_entity.type
_entity.pdbx_description
1 polymer ?
#
loop_
_entity_poly.entity_id
_entity_poly.type
_entity_poly.pdbx_seq_one_letter_code
_entity_poly.pdbx_strand_id
1 'polypeptide(L)'
;HDEPGITRDRTYRPAFWQDREFVVVDTGGLVFDDETEFLPLIREQALMALAEATTAIFVVDGQTGPTGGDEAIASWLRGHQVPVLLAVNKCESPTLGITQAAQFWELGLGNPFPISSIHGSGTGELLDALMEHLPPADEISDEEELRVAIVGRPNVGKSSLLNAFLGQERAIVSPIS
;
A
#
# COMPACT_ATOMS: atom_id res chain seq x y z
N HIS A 1 -14.56 -21.72 12.13
CA HIS A 1 -13.71 -21.55 12.05
C HIS A 1 -13.19 -21.07 11.08
N ASP A 2 -12.53 -20.88 11.11
CA ASP A 2 -11.94 -20.22 10.25
C ASP A 2 -11.26 -20.97 9.26
N GLU A 3 -11.43 -20.67 8.02
CA GLU A 3 -10.58 -21.17 7.01
C GLU A 3 -9.29 -20.47 7.10
N PRO A 4 -8.17 -21.19 7.27
CA PRO A 4 -6.87 -20.57 7.31
C PRO A 4 -6.62 -19.79 6.04
N GLY A 5 -6.06 -18.65 6.16
CA GLY A 5 -5.70 -17.83 5.03
C GLY A 5 -6.75 -16.89 4.53
N ILE A 6 -7.96 -16.95 5.03
CA ILE A 6 -9.01 -16.01 4.61
C ILE A 6 -9.12 -14.84 5.55
N THR A 7 -9.31 -15.09 6.85
CA THR A 7 -9.47 -14.00 7.80
C THR A 7 -8.17 -13.43 8.27
N ARG A 8 -7.08 -14.19 8.19
CA ARG A 8 -5.78 -13.74 8.65
C ARG A 8 -5.02 -12.92 7.64
N ASP A 9 -5.49 -12.91 6.39
CA ASP A 9 -4.74 -12.30 5.31
C ASP A 9 -4.95 -10.81 5.17
N ARG A 10 -5.88 -10.27 5.92
CA ARG A 10 -6.11 -8.83 5.98
C ARG A 10 -6.02 -8.37 7.41
N THR A 11 -5.22 -7.36 7.65
CA THR A 11 -5.16 -6.72 8.96
C THR A 11 -5.65 -5.30 8.83
N TYR A 12 -6.32 -4.82 9.85
CA TYR A 12 -6.90 -3.48 9.89
C TYR A 12 -6.22 -2.71 11.01
N ARG A 13 -5.50 -1.67 10.69
CA ARG A 13 -4.74 -0.90 11.68
C ARG A 13 -4.98 0.59 11.49
N PRO A 14 -5.33 1.30 12.55
CA PRO A 14 -5.48 2.75 12.44
C PRO A 14 -4.13 3.43 12.29
N ALA A 15 -4.09 4.46 11.49
CA ALA A 15 -2.92 5.28 11.27
C ALA A 15 -3.32 6.74 11.22
N PHE A 16 -2.36 7.63 11.40
CA PHE A 16 -2.61 9.07 11.42
C PHE A 16 -1.57 9.79 10.58
N TRP A 17 -2.00 10.80 9.87
CA TRP A 17 -1.11 11.71 9.16
C TRP A 17 -1.81 13.05 9.00
N GLN A 18 -1.12 14.14 9.30
CA GLN A 18 -1.69 15.50 9.18
C GLN A 18 -3.03 15.63 9.91
N ASP A 19 -3.09 15.11 11.13
CA ASP A 19 -4.30 15.13 11.96
C ASP A 19 -5.49 14.40 11.40
N ARG A 20 -5.27 13.51 10.44
CA ARG A 20 -6.33 12.68 9.88
C ARG A 20 -6.11 11.23 10.24
N GLU A 21 -7.18 10.58 10.63
CA GLU A 21 -7.15 9.15 10.91
C GLU A 21 -7.66 8.37 9.71
N PHE A 22 -7.00 7.27 9.41
CA PHE A 22 -7.46 6.32 8.39
C PHE A 22 -7.07 4.90 8.83
N VAL A 23 -7.75 3.93 8.27
CA VAL A 23 -7.47 2.53 8.58
C VAL A 23 -6.72 1.91 7.42
N VAL A 24 -5.56 1.34 7.69
CA VAL A 24 -4.78 0.64 6.68
C VAL A 24 -5.20 -0.82 6.66
N VAL A 25 -5.55 -1.30 5.48
CA VAL A 25 -5.95 -2.68 5.27
C VAL A 25 -4.83 -3.38 4.51
N ASP A 26 -4.08 -4.23 5.21
CA ASP A 26 -2.97 -4.96 4.62
C ASP A 26 -3.46 -6.34 4.17
N THR A 27 -3.20 -6.67 2.91
CA THR A 27 -3.60 -7.94 2.31
C THR A 27 -2.45 -8.94 2.24
N GLY A 28 -1.37 -8.70 2.98
CA GLY A 28 -0.10 -9.37 2.79
C GLY A 28 0.16 -10.67 3.52
N GLY A 29 -0.84 -11.29 4.10
CA GLY A 29 -0.62 -12.45 4.95
C GLY A 29 -0.47 -13.81 4.26
N LEU A 30 -0.71 -13.88 2.96
CA LEU A 30 -0.71 -15.15 2.25
C LEU A 30 0.69 -15.66 1.94
N VAL A 31 0.85 -16.97 2.06
CA VAL A 31 2.08 -17.66 1.67
C VAL A 31 1.74 -18.57 0.49
N PHE A 32 2.52 -18.48 -0.57
CA PHE A 32 2.27 -19.23 -1.79
C PHE A 32 3.43 -20.17 -2.09
N ASP A 33 3.11 -21.40 -2.46
CA ASP A 33 4.12 -22.36 -2.84
C ASP A 33 4.54 -22.23 -4.29
N ASP A 34 3.71 -21.61 -5.10
CA ASP A 34 4.04 -21.46 -6.51
C ASP A 34 3.39 -20.19 -7.07
N GLU A 35 4.03 -19.62 -8.09
CA GLU A 35 3.61 -18.35 -8.66
C GLU A 35 2.29 -18.43 -9.39
N THR A 36 1.88 -19.60 -9.85
CA THR A 36 0.61 -19.72 -10.57
C THR A 36 -0.58 -19.56 -9.64
N GLU A 37 -0.39 -19.79 -8.34
CA GLU A 37 -1.47 -19.69 -7.37
C GLU A 37 -1.65 -18.29 -6.81
N PHE A 38 -0.58 -17.49 -6.74
CA PHE A 38 -0.69 -16.25 -6.01
C PHE A 38 -1.48 -15.15 -6.72
N LEU A 39 -1.45 -15.09 -8.05
CA LEU A 39 -2.15 -14.01 -8.74
C LEU A 39 -3.67 -14.06 -8.54
N PRO A 40 -4.34 -15.22 -8.68
CA PRO A 40 -5.77 -15.27 -8.39
C PRO A 40 -6.10 -14.94 -6.94
N LEU A 41 -5.27 -15.41 -5.99
CA LEU A 41 -5.51 -15.17 -4.57
C LEU A 41 -5.25 -13.72 -4.20
N ILE A 42 -4.22 -13.09 -4.78
CA ILE A 42 -3.98 -11.68 -4.59
C ILE A 42 -5.15 -10.86 -5.12
N ARG A 43 -5.66 -11.20 -6.28
CA ARG A 43 -6.81 -10.50 -6.86
C ARG A 43 -8.04 -10.63 -5.96
N GLU A 44 -8.27 -11.82 -5.42
CA GLU A 44 -9.41 -12.04 -4.55
C GLU A 44 -9.30 -11.19 -3.28
N GLN A 45 -8.15 -11.21 -2.62
CA GLN A 45 -7.94 -10.41 -1.41
C GLN A 45 -7.97 -8.92 -1.72
N ALA A 46 -7.37 -8.52 -2.82
CA ALA A 46 -7.38 -7.12 -3.23
C ALA A 46 -8.79 -6.66 -3.58
N LEU A 47 -9.58 -7.49 -4.23
CA LEU A 47 -10.94 -7.15 -4.57
C LEU A 47 -11.77 -6.88 -3.31
N MET A 48 -11.61 -7.74 -2.30
CA MET A 48 -12.31 -7.56 -1.04
C MET A 48 -11.86 -6.28 -0.34
N ALA A 49 -10.57 -5.99 -0.36
CA ALA A 49 -10.05 -4.77 0.25
C ALA A 49 -10.46 -3.52 -0.52
N LEU A 50 -10.42 -3.58 -1.85
CA LEU A 50 -10.80 -2.44 -2.70
C LEU A 50 -12.29 -2.13 -2.61
N ALA A 51 -13.12 -3.13 -2.37
CA ALA A 51 -14.55 -2.92 -2.24
C ALA A 51 -14.89 -1.96 -1.09
N GLU A 52 -14.02 -1.89 -0.09
CA GLU A 52 -14.24 -1.04 1.06
C GLU A 52 -13.23 0.10 1.18
N ALA A 53 -12.30 0.21 0.22
CA ALA A 53 -11.21 1.18 0.33
C ALA A 53 -11.56 2.51 -0.33
N THR A 54 -11.06 3.57 0.27
CA THR A 54 -11.12 4.91 -0.30
C THR A 54 -9.99 5.10 -1.32
N THR A 55 -8.84 4.52 -1.04
CA THR A 55 -7.64 4.61 -1.87
C THR A 55 -6.84 3.34 -1.68
N ALA A 56 -6.06 2.98 -2.67
CA ALA A 56 -5.15 1.83 -2.57
C ALA A 56 -3.71 2.25 -2.78
N ILE A 57 -2.79 1.56 -2.11
CA ILE A 57 -1.36 1.69 -2.33
C ILE A 57 -0.89 0.37 -2.91
N PHE A 58 -0.35 0.41 -4.12
CA PHE A 58 0.24 -0.75 -4.76
C PHE A 58 1.74 -0.72 -4.52
N VAL A 59 2.25 -1.71 -3.79
CA VAL A 59 3.66 -1.80 -3.42
C VAL A 59 4.38 -2.75 -4.36
N VAL A 60 5.49 -2.29 -4.91
CA VAL A 60 6.36 -3.08 -5.78
C VAL A 60 7.79 -3.05 -5.25
N ASP A 61 8.61 -3.97 -5.73
CA ASP A 61 10.00 -4.11 -5.29
C ASP A 61 10.92 -3.39 -6.28
N GLY A 62 11.53 -2.30 -5.82
CA GLY A 62 12.41 -1.49 -6.65
C GLY A 62 13.73 -2.16 -7.02
N GLN A 63 14.14 -3.17 -6.24
CA GLN A 63 15.39 -3.87 -6.51
C GLN A 63 15.27 -4.87 -7.64
N THR A 64 14.11 -5.50 -7.77
CA THR A 64 13.89 -6.48 -8.83
C THR A 64 13.45 -5.84 -10.15
N GLY A 65 12.92 -4.61 -10.07
CA GLY A 65 12.31 -3.97 -11.22
C GLY A 65 10.92 -4.54 -11.53
N PRO A 66 10.23 -4.00 -12.53
CA PRO A 66 8.88 -4.47 -12.87
C PRO A 66 8.88 -5.93 -13.32
N THR A 67 7.94 -6.69 -12.80
CA THR A 67 7.78 -8.10 -13.15
C THR A 67 6.45 -8.30 -13.87
N GLY A 68 6.29 -9.49 -14.49
CA GLY A 68 5.01 -9.84 -15.11
C GLY A 68 3.86 -9.85 -14.11
N GLY A 69 4.14 -10.27 -12.87
CA GLY A 69 3.14 -10.24 -11.81
C GLY A 69 2.70 -8.82 -11.46
N ASP A 70 3.66 -7.90 -11.40
CA ASP A 70 3.35 -6.50 -11.15
C ASP A 70 2.49 -5.92 -12.27
N GLU A 71 2.83 -6.25 -13.51
CA GLU A 71 2.09 -5.76 -14.65
C GLU A 71 0.66 -6.30 -14.68
N ALA A 72 0.48 -7.57 -14.32
CA ALA A 72 -0.84 -8.16 -14.24
C ALA A 72 -1.70 -7.49 -13.18
N ILE A 73 -1.13 -7.23 -12.00
CA ILE A 73 -1.83 -6.55 -10.92
C ILE A 73 -2.15 -5.11 -11.32
N ALA A 74 -1.20 -4.40 -11.93
CA ALA A 74 -1.40 -3.03 -12.38
C ALA A 74 -2.51 -2.92 -13.40
N SER A 75 -2.52 -3.83 -14.38
CA SER A 75 -3.55 -3.87 -15.41
C SER A 75 -4.93 -4.07 -14.78
N TRP A 76 -5.00 -4.96 -13.81
CA TRP A 76 -6.24 -5.23 -13.10
C TRP A 76 -6.69 -4.00 -12.27
N LEU A 77 -5.75 -3.35 -11.58
CA LEU A 77 -6.06 -2.16 -10.80
C LEU A 77 -6.55 -1.01 -11.66
N ARG A 78 -5.99 -0.84 -12.85
CA ARG A 78 -6.44 0.22 -13.76
C ARG A 78 -7.90 0.06 -14.18
N GLY A 79 -8.42 -1.14 -14.09
CA GLY A 79 -9.82 -1.39 -14.40
C GLY A 79 -10.78 -1.04 -13.28
N HIS A 80 -10.26 -0.65 -12.12
CA HIS A 80 -11.09 -0.30 -10.97
C HIS A 80 -11.10 1.22 -10.75
N GLN A 81 -12.12 1.70 -10.09
CA GLN A 81 -12.31 3.14 -9.91
C GLN A 81 -11.64 3.71 -8.66
N VAL A 82 -11.05 2.87 -7.84
CA VAL A 82 -10.37 3.32 -6.64
C VAL A 82 -9.05 3.98 -7.05
N PRO A 83 -8.75 5.18 -6.55
CA PRO A 83 -7.44 5.79 -6.81
C PRO A 83 -6.32 4.92 -6.29
N VAL A 84 -5.24 4.80 -7.04
CA VAL A 84 -4.09 3.97 -6.68
C VAL A 84 -2.83 4.82 -6.65
N LEU A 85 -2.07 4.70 -5.56
CA LEU A 85 -0.73 5.25 -5.46
C LEU A 85 0.27 4.11 -5.61
N LEU A 86 1.30 4.33 -6.40
CA LEU A 86 2.33 3.32 -6.67
C LEU A 86 3.54 3.58 -5.78
N ALA A 87 3.81 2.65 -4.87
CA ALA A 87 4.95 2.75 -3.97
C ALA A 87 6.03 1.76 -4.38
N VAL A 88 7.20 2.29 -4.76
CA VAL A 88 8.33 1.47 -5.15
C VAL A 88 9.23 1.34 -3.94
N ASN A 89 9.15 0.20 -3.29
CA ASN A 89 9.84 -0.06 -2.04
C ASN A 89 11.26 -0.57 -2.26
N LYS A 90 12.04 -0.58 -1.21
CA LYS A 90 13.43 -1.03 -1.21
C LYS A 90 14.34 -0.11 -2.01
N CYS A 91 14.00 1.16 -2.06
CA CYS A 91 14.80 2.21 -2.67
C CYS A 91 15.62 2.88 -1.56
N GLU A 92 16.76 2.31 -1.23
CA GLU A 92 17.53 2.73 -0.06
C GLU A 92 18.45 3.93 -0.31
N SER A 93 18.78 4.18 -1.56
CA SER A 93 19.60 5.33 -1.93
C SER A 93 18.71 6.39 -2.56
N PRO A 94 18.76 7.63 -2.13
CA PRO A 94 17.93 8.68 -2.74
C PRO A 94 18.17 8.84 -4.24
N THR A 95 19.43 8.75 -4.66
CA THR A 95 19.78 8.93 -6.08
C THR A 95 19.35 7.73 -6.92
N LEU A 96 19.69 6.52 -6.45
CA LEU A 96 19.32 5.30 -7.16
C LEU A 96 17.80 5.05 -7.07
N GLY A 97 17.18 5.49 -5.99
CA GLY A 97 15.76 5.31 -5.80
C GLY A 97 14.93 5.95 -6.89
N ILE A 98 15.31 7.14 -7.32
CA ILE A 98 14.62 7.84 -8.41
C ILE A 98 14.69 7.02 -9.69
N THR A 99 15.87 6.50 -10.00
CA THR A 99 16.09 5.68 -11.19
C THR A 99 15.33 4.35 -11.09
N GLN A 100 15.36 3.72 -9.92
CA GLN A 100 14.64 2.47 -9.69
C GLN A 100 13.14 2.68 -9.85
N ALA A 101 12.60 3.75 -9.27
CA ALA A 101 11.19 4.05 -9.36
C ALA A 101 10.75 4.37 -10.79
N ALA A 102 11.61 5.04 -11.54
CA ALA A 102 11.27 5.45 -12.91
C ALA A 102 10.91 4.29 -13.83
N GLN A 103 11.45 3.10 -13.57
CA GLN A 103 11.13 1.92 -14.36
C GLN A 103 9.65 1.53 -14.25
N PHE A 104 9.00 1.94 -13.17
CA PHE A 104 7.62 1.56 -12.91
C PHE A 104 6.59 2.50 -13.53
N TRP A 105 7.03 3.57 -14.21
CA TRP A 105 6.12 4.40 -15.01
C TRP A 105 5.34 3.57 -16.02
N GLU A 106 5.96 2.51 -16.53
CA GLU A 106 5.33 1.65 -17.53
C GLU A 106 4.08 0.93 -17.03
N LEU A 107 3.89 0.86 -15.71
CA LEU A 107 2.69 0.23 -15.15
C LEU A 107 1.44 1.07 -15.35
N GLY A 108 1.58 2.34 -15.73
CA GLY A 108 0.44 3.19 -16.03
C GLY A 108 -0.40 3.59 -14.83
N LEU A 109 0.21 3.66 -13.66
CA LEU A 109 -0.48 4.03 -12.42
C LEU A 109 -0.06 5.40 -11.89
N GLY A 110 0.54 6.22 -12.77
CA GLY A 110 0.97 7.56 -12.39
C GLY A 110 2.36 7.56 -11.77
N ASN A 111 2.65 8.59 -11.02
CA ASN A 111 3.97 8.82 -10.45
C ASN A 111 4.37 7.73 -9.47
N PRO A 112 5.48 7.01 -9.73
CA PRO A 112 5.95 6.01 -8.77
C PRO A 112 6.74 6.70 -7.65
N PHE A 113 6.38 6.40 -6.40
CA PHE A 113 7.01 6.99 -5.23
C PHE A 113 8.13 6.08 -4.73
N PRO A 114 9.40 6.50 -4.81
CA PRO A 114 10.49 5.69 -4.26
C PRO A 114 10.47 5.77 -2.74
N ILE A 115 10.41 4.62 -2.08
CA ILE A 115 10.39 4.55 -0.63
C ILE A 115 11.32 3.46 -0.11
N SER A 116 11.69 3.57 1.15
CA SER A 116 12.29 2.48 1.89
C SER A 116 11.51 2.30 3.18
N SER A 117 10.64 1.31 3.23
CA SER A 117 9.79 1.08 4.40
C SER A 117 10.60 0.76 5.64
N ILE A 118 11.70 0.04 5.47
CA ILE A 118 12.55 -0.33 6.60
C ILE A 118 13.22 0.90 7.22
N HIS A 119 13.67 1.83 6.39
CA HIS A 119 14.35 3.03 6.86
C HIS A 119 13.43 4.23 7.04
N GLY A 120 12.19 4.11 6.60
CA GLY A 120 11.21 5.20 6.69
C GLY A 120 11.40 6.32 5.70
N SER A 121 12.29 6.18 4.72
CA SER A 121 12.53 7.24 3.74
C SER A 121 11.47 7.22 2.64
N GLY A 122 11.05 8.40 2.20
CA GLY A 122 10.05 8.57 1.15
C GLY A 122 8.62 8.33 1.60
N THR A 123 8.40 7.81 2.80
CA THR A 123 7.05 7.52 3.28
C THR A 123 6.25 8.77 3.56
N GLY A 124 6.92 9.86 3.94
CA GLY A 124 6.23 11.14 4.15
C GLY A 124 5.63 11.68 2.87
N GLU A 125 6.37 11.64 1.78
CA GLU A 125 5.87 12.10 0.47
C GLU A 125 4.72 11.22 -0.01
N LEU A 126 4.82 9.91 0.23
CA LEU A 126 3.73 9.00 -0.10
C LEU A 126 2.48 9.32 0.73
N LEU A 127 2.63 9.56 2.02
CA LEU A 127 1.51 9.91 2.88
C LEU A 127 0.90 11.26 2.51
N ASP A 128 1.72 12.23 2.12
CA ASP A 128 1.20 13.52 1.65
C ASP A 128 0.35 13.34 0.39
N ALA A 129 0.82 12.52 -0.54
CA ALA A 129 0.05 12.21 -1.75
C ALA A 129 -1.23 11.45 -1.41
N LEU A 130 -1.17 10.58 -0.40
CA LEU A 130 -2.35 9.87 0.06
C LEU A 130 -3.41 10.84 0.57
N MET A 131 -3.00 11.86 1.31
CA MET A 131 -3.96 12.85 1.82
C MET A 131 -4.70 13.55 0.69
N GLU A 132 -4.04 13.77 -0.43
CA GLU A 132 -4.66 14.41 -1.59
C GLU A 132 -5.73 13.53 -2.26
N HIS A 133 -5.63 12.22 -2.06
CA HIS A 133 -6.58 11.26 -2.65
C HIS A 133 -7.72 10.91 -1.71
N LEU A 134 -7.64 11.33 -0.47
CA LEU A 134 -8.72 11.11 0.48
C LEU A 134 -9.74 12.25 0.38
N PRO A 135 -11.01 11.98 0.63
CA PRO A 135 -11.99 13.06 0.63
C PRO A 135 -11.64 14.12 1.67
N PRO A 136 -11.96 15.39 1.43
CA PRO A 136 -11.73 16.44 2.44
C PRO A 136 -12.42 16.09 3.75
N ALA A 137 -11.81 16.49 4.86
CA ALA A 137 -12.31 16.12 6.18
C ALA A 137 -13.73 16.60 6.45
N ASP A 138 -14.12 17.75 5.88
CA ASP A 138 -15.44 18.32 6.06
C ASP A 138 -16.53 17.63 5.21
N GLU A 139 -16.13 16.76 4.28
CA GLU A 139 -17.08 16.00 3.47
C GLU A 139 -17.33 14.61 4.02
N ILE A 140 -16.68 14.25 5.13
CA ILE A 140 -16.77 12.94 5.73
C ILE A 140 -17.57 13.04 7.02
N SER A 141 -18.56 12.17 7.17
CA SER A 141 -19.30 12.12 8.42
C SER A 141 -18.46 11.45 9.50
N ASP A 142 -18.79 11.71 10.77
CA ASP A 142 -18.05 11.13 11.88
C ASP A 142 -18.14 9.60 11.91
N GLU A 143 -19.12 9.05 11.23
CA GLU A 143 -19.33 7.60 11.19
C GLU A 143 -18.56 6.93 10.04
N GLU A 144 -18.07 7.69 9.10
CA GLU A 144 -17.35 7.13 7.97
C GLU A 144 -15.89 6.87 8.34
N GLU A 145 -15.42 5.71 7.93
CA GLU A 145 -14.05 5.32 8.16
C GLU A 145 -13.30 5.35 6.83
N LEU A 146 -12.21 6.10 6.79
CA LEU A 146 -11.35 6.11 5.60
C LEU A 146 -10.49 4.87 5.61
N ARG A 147 -10.49 4.12 4.53
CA ARG A 147 -9.71 2.88 4.42
C ARG A 147 -8.75 2.95 3.26
N VAL A 148 -7.51 2.56 3.53
CA VAL A 148 -6.44 2.53 2.55
C VAL A 148 -5.96 1.09 2.41
N ALA A 149 -6.18 0.49 1.25
CA ALA A 149 -5.77 -0.89 1.00
C ALA A 149 -4.32 -0.94 0.54
N ILE A 150 -3.52 -1.84 1.10
CA ILE A 150 -2.17 -2.09 0.64
C ILE A 150 -2.18 -3.40 -0.12
N VAL A 151 -1.84 -3.35 -1.39
CA VAL A 151 -1.82 -4.53 -2.27
C VAL A 151 -0.45 -4.69 -2.92
N GLY A 152 -0.14 -5.89 -3.37
CA GLY A 152 1.13 -6.20 -4.03
C GLY A 152 1.47 -7.66 -3.89
N ARG A 153 2.51 -8.09 -4.60
CA ARG A 153 3.00 -9.47 -4.54
C ARG A 153 3.59 -9.77 -3.15
N PRO A 154 3.74 -11.04 -2.79
CA PRO A 154 4.42 -11.40 -1.55
C PRO A 154 5.85 -10.84 -1.51
N ASN A 155 6.31 -10.49 -0.35
CA ASN A 155 7.69 -10.07 -0.07
C ASN A 155 8.14 -8.75 -0.68
N VAL A 156 7.21 -7.94 -1.17
CA VAL A 156 7.55 -6.59 -1.63
C VAL A 156 7.67 -5.58 -0.49
N GLY A 157 7.23 -5.96 0.73
CA GLY A 157 7.34 -5.11 1.90
C GLY A 157 6.06 -4.44 2.35
N LYS A 158 4.90 -5.05 2.09
CA LYS A 158 3.60 -4.48 2.50
C LYS A 158 3.52 -4.32 4.03
N SER A 159 3.92 -5.34 4.78
CA SER A 159 3.91 -5.27 6.23
C SER A 159 4.91 -4.27 6.77
N SER A 160 6.06 -4.15 6.12
CA SER A 160 7.05 -3.14 6.50
C SER A 160 6.52 -1.73 6.26
N LEU A 161 5.75 -1.53 5.19
CA LEU A 161 5.14 -0.24 4.94
C LEU A 161 4.08 0.09 5.99
N LEU A 162 3.27 -0.88 6.35
CA LEU A 162 2.30 -0.71 7.43
C LEU A 162 3.02 -0.31 8.73
N ASN A 163 4.09 -1.00 9.07
CA ASN A 163 4.85 -0.68 10.26
C ASN A 163 5.47 0.73 10.20
N ALA A 164 5.90 1.14 9.02
CA ALA A 164 6.42 2.50 8.85
C ALA A 164 5.32 3.54 9.08
N PHE A 165 4.12 3.30 8.61
CA PHE A 165 2.99 4.20 8.86
C PHE A 165 2.64 4.25 10.34
N LEU A 166 2.63 3.13 11.02
CA LEU A 166 2.37 3.07 12.45
C LEU A 166 3.51 3.72 13.26
N GLY A 167 4.72 3.62 12.78
CA GLY A 167 5.86 4.28 13.37
C GLY A 167 5.76 5.81 13.31
N GLN A 168 5.27 6.34 12.22
CA GLN A 168 5.00 7.78 12.06
C GLN A 168 3.96 8.24 13.10
N GLU A 169 2.89 7.48 13.24
CA GLU A 169 1.88 7.76 14.23
C GLU A 169 2.48 7.79 15.64
N ARG A 170 3.28 6.82 15.99
CA ARG A 170 3.91 6.77 17.31
C ARG A 170 4.84 7.94 17.55
N ALA A 171 5.54 8.39 16.51
CA ALA A 171 6.42 9.52 16.62
C ALA A 171 5.65 10.81 16.93
N ILE A 172 4.41 10.90 16.46
CA ILE A 172 3.55 12.04 16.73
C ILE A 172 2.95 11.96 18.14
N VAL A 173 2.56 10.78 18.55
CA VAL A 173 1.83 10.59 19.81
C VAL A 173 2.75 10.45 21.01
N SER A 174 3.92 9.86 20.85
CA SER A 174 4.82 9.58 21.95
C SER A 174 5.17 10.77 22.82
N PRO A 175 5.37 11.96 22.30
CA PRO A 175 5.70 13.11 23.17
C PRO A 175 4.55 13.54 24.08
N ILE A 176 3.37 13.09 23.83
CA ILE A 176 2.19 13.51 24.54
C ILE A 176 1.91 12.61 25.73
N SER A 177 2.30 11.40 25.67
CA SER A 177 1.99 10.44 26.71
C SER A 177 2.87 10.49 27.96
#